data_95f70c39e45b393419b67fd59fbd85a3
#
_entry.id   95f70c39e45b393419b67fd59fbd85a3
#
_cell.length_a   1.000
_cell.length_b   1.000
_cell.length_c   1.000
_cell.angle_alpha   90.00
_cell.angle_beta   90.00
_cell.angle_gamma   90.00
#
_symmetry.space_group_name_H-M   'P 1'
#
loop_
_entity.id
_entity.type
_entity.pdbx_description
1 polymer ?
#
loop_
_entity_poly.entity_id
_entity_poly.type
_entity_poly.pdbx_seq_one_letter_code
_entity_poly.pdbx_strand_id
1 'polypeptide(L)'
;MTVIVKPGVGHLDALYSKFVYETLPFWHAIKVTPNILTTFGLISSIACVYFIYKRNAPLAILFLLLRMYFDYADGLTARRYNQTTKIGDWYDHIVDVCFFSIPLLIVLFMTKHRWLYLIPVIIFMFTTAINIGCVEKLYNEKTGNGGKSLEIAQNFCFSPEVFQWLDNSVLYIVIIIVIIILCHKEK
;
A
#
# COMPACT_ATOMS: atom_id res chain seq x y z
N MET A 1 -8.34 0.86 -24.59
CA MET A 1 -7.93 -0.17 -23.61
C MET A 1 -8.29 0.37 -22.23
N THR A 2 -9.30 -0.17 -21.58
CA THR A 2 -9.75 0.27 -20.26
C THR A 2 -8.74 -0.19 -19.21
N VAL A 3 -8.15 0.73 -18.46
CA VAL A 3 -7.32 0.40 -17.30
C VAL A 3 -8.20 -0.37 -16.31
N ILE A 4 -7.81 -1.59 -15.94
CA ILE A 4 -8.54 -2.42 -15.00
C ILE A 4 -8.23 -1.92 -13.58
N VAL A 5 -8.79 -0.76 -13.24
CA VAL A 5 -8.76 -0.22 -11.88
C VAL A 5 -9.88 -0.89 -11.11
N LYS A 6 -9.59 -1.34 -9.89
CA LYS A 6 -10.64 -1.91 -9.01
C LYS A 6 -11.75 -0.87 -8.80
N PRO A 7 -13.03 -1.25 -8.89
CA PRO A 7 -14.14 -0.33 -8.56
C PRO A 7 -14.06 0.07 -7.09
N GLY A 8 -14.39 1.32 -6.78
CA GLY A 8 -14.31 1.84 -5.41
C GLY A 8 -12.95 2.40 -5.00
N VAL A 9 -11.97 2.34 -5.89
CA VAL A 9 -10.68 3.02 -5.72
C VAL A 9 -10.87 4.53 -5.78
N GLY A 10 -10.23 5.26 -4.89
CA GLY A 10 -10.27 6.72 -4.84
C GLY A 10 -9.67 7.38 -6.09
N HIS A 11 -9.93 8.67 -6.23
CA HIS A 11 -9.53 9.41 -7.43
C HIS A 11 -8.01 9.47 -7.63
N LEU A 12 -7.24 9.66 -6.54
CA LEU A 12 -5.78 9.71 -6.60
C LEU A 12 -5.18 8.34 -6.93
N ASP A 13 -5.71 7.28 -6.31
CA ASP A 13 -5.30 5.91 -6.59
C ASP A 13 -5.62 5.52 -8.05
N ALA A 14 -6.77 5.95 -8.58
CA ALA A 14 -7.13 5.70 -9.97
C ALA A 14 -6.18 6.40 -10.94
N LEU A 15 -5.79 7.64 -10.65
CA LEU A 15 -4.82 8.39 -11.46
C LEU A 15 -3.44 7.75 -11.40
N TYR A 16 -2.99 7.37 -10.20
CA TYR A 16 -1.71 6.71 -10.01
C TYR A 16 -1.66 5.33 -10.66
N SER A 17 -2.71 4.53 -10.51
CA SER A 17 -2.84 3.23 -11.19
C SER A 17 -2.74 3.36 -12.70
N LYS A 18 -3.29 4.43 -13.28
CA LYS A 18 -3.19 4.71 -14.72
C LYS A 18 -1.74 4.99 -15.14
N PHE A 19 -1.02 5.80 -14.36
CA PHE A 19 0.40 6.05 -14.59
C PHE A 19 1.21 4.74 -14.52
N VAL A 20 1.05 3.94 -13.46
CA VAL A 20 1.76 2.67 -13.31
C VAL A 20 1.42 1.70 -14.44
N TYR A 21 0.15 1.65 -14.87
CA TYR A 21 -0.30 0.76 -15.95
C TYR A 21 0.45 0.96 -17.27
N GLU A 22 0.85 2.18 -17.59
CA GLU A 22 1.65 2.48 -18.79
C GLU A 22 3.09 1.94 -18.71
N THR A 23 3.61 1.68 -17.51
CA THR A 23 4.96 1.12 -17.31
C THR A 23 5.00 -0.41 -17.38
N LEU A 24 3.84 -1.10 -17.26
CA LEU A 24 3.79 -2.57 -17.17
C LEU A 24 4.36 -3.30 -18.40
N PRO A 25 4.23 -2.79 -19.65
CA PRO A 25 4.83 -3.45 -20.81
C PRO A 25 6.35 -3.60 -20.69
N PHE A 26 7.03 -2.64 -20.07
CA PHE A 26 8.46 -2.72 -19.79
C PHE A 26 8.79 -3.92 -18.90
N TRP A 27 8.10 -4.07 -17.75
CA TRP A 27 8.32 -5.18 -16.81
C TRP A 27 8.00 -6.53 -17.46
N HIS A 28 6.93 -6.59 -18.25
CA HIS A 28 6.55 -7.80 -18.96
C HIS A 28 7.59 -8.19 -20.05
N ALA A 29 8.13 -7.21 -20.77
CA ALA A 29 9.16 -7.46 -21.80
C ALA A 29 10.44 -8.09 -21.23
N ILE A 30 10.83 -7.69 -20.02
CA ILE A 30 11.99 -8.26 -19.31
C ILE A 30 11.62 -9.46 -18.43
N LYS A 31 10.41 -10.01 -18.59
CA LYS A 31 9.90 -11.20 -17.90
C LYS A 31 9.88 -11.11 -16.36
N VAL A 32 9.71 -9.89 -15.82
CA VAL A 32 9.52 -9.69 -14.40
C VAL A 32 8.11 -10.11 -14.02
N THR A 33 8.00 -11.03 -13.05
CA THR A 33 6.72 -11.54 -12.54
C THR A 33 6.16 -10.63 -11.44
N PRO A 34 4.83 -10.70 -11.14
CA PRO A 34 4.24 -9.95 -10.03
C PRO A 34 4.99 -10.16 -8.70
N ASN A 35 5.33 -11.40 -8.35
CA ASN A 35 6.03 -11.71 -7.11
C ASN A 35 7.44 -11.07 -7.02
N ILE A 36 8.11 -10.86 -8.15
CA ILE A 36 9.39 -10.13 -8.19
C ILE A 36 9.15 -8.65 -7.90
N LEU A 37 8.07 -8.06 -8.43
CA LEU A 37 7.69 -6.67 -8.13
C LEU A 37 7.33 -6.51 -6.65
N THR A 38 6.56 -7.43 -6.06
CA THR A 38 6.30 -7.46 -4.61
C THR A 38 7.60 -7.53 -3.81
N THR A 39 8.58 -8.33 -4.27
CA THR A 39 9.91 -8.41 -3.63
C THR A 39 10.66 -7.08 -3.71
N PHE A 40 10.60 -6.36 -4.85
CA PHE A 40 11.18 -5.01 -4.96
C PHE A 40 10.48 -4.02 -4.03
N GLY A 41 9.15 -4.15 -3.86
CA GLY A 41 8.38 -3.42 -2.86
C GLY A 41 8.88 -3.68 -1.43
N LEU A 42 9.12 -4.93 -1.07
CA LEU A 42 9.66 -5.31 0.23
C LEU A 42 11.06 -4.72 0.46
N ILE A 43 11.96 -4.83 -0.50
CA ILE A 43 13.31 -4.24 -0.42
C ILE A 43 13.21 -2.71 -0.24
N SER A 44 12.31 -2.06 -0.99
CA SER A 44 12.07 -0.62 -0.87
C SER A 44 11.54 -0.25 0.51
N SER A 45 10.66 -1.08 1.10
CA SER A 45 10.15 -0.90 2.46
C SER A 45 11.29 -0.95 3.50
N ILE A 46 12.15 -1.94 3.41
CA ILE A 46 13.31 -2.09 4.30
C ILE A 46 14.25 -0.88 4.18
N ALA A 47 14.54 -0.45 2.95
CA ALA A 47 15.38 0.72 2.69
C ALA A 47 14.74 2.01 3.25
N CYS A 48 13.41 2.19 3.10
CA CYS A 48 12.68 3.30 3.67
C CYS A 48 12.90 3.37 5.20
N VAL A 49 12.69 2.26 5.91
CA VAL A 49 12.90 2.18 7.37
C VAL A 49 14.33 2.49 7.75
N TYR A 50 15.30 1.95 7.03
CA TYR A 50 16.73 2.22 7.26
C TYR A 50 17.04 3.72 7.15
N PHE A 51 16.50 4.41 6.13
CA PHE A 51 16.72 5.84 5.97
C PHE A 51 15.93 6.70 6.97
N ILE A 52 14.77 6.26 7.46
CA ILE A 52 14.11 6.90 8.61
C ILE A 52 15.02 6.80 9.84
N TYR A 53 15.57 5.62 10.12
CA TYR A 53 16.52 5.44 11.23
C TYR A 53 17.74 6.33 11.08
N LYS A 54 18.29 6.50 9.86
CA LYS A 54 19.40 7.41 9.54
C LYS A 54 18.99 8.88 9.48
N ARG A 55 17.73 9.22 9.73
CA ARG A 55 17.20 10.59 9.67
C ARG A 55 17.39 11.28 8.31
N ASN A 56 17.39 10.49 7.25
CA ASN A 56 17.51 10.96 5.87
C ASN A 56 16.13 10.97 5.20
N ALA A 57 15.36 12.06 5.41
CA ALA A 57 13.99 12.17 4.88
C ALA A 57 13.93 12.05 3.34
N PRO A 58 14.80 12.69 2.53
CA PRO A 58 14.73 12.56 1.08
C PRO A 58 14.83 11.11 0.59
N LEU A 59 15.79 10.34 1.10
CA LEU A 59 15.96 8.94 0.72
C LEU A 59 14.83 8.06 1.28
N ALA A 60 14.36 8.32 2.50
CA ALA A 60 13.21 7.61 3.05
C ALA A 60 11.96 7.80 2.19
N ILE A 61 11.68 9.03 1.75
CA ILE A 61 10.55 9.36 0.88
C ILE A 61 10.72 8.70 -0.50
N LEU A 62 11.92 8.74 -1.08
CA LEU A 62 12.20 8.08 -2.34
C LEU A 62 11.85 6.58 -2.28
N PHE A 63 12.33 5.88 -1.26
CA PHE A 63 12.06 4.45 -1.12
C PHE A 63 10.60 4.14 -0.75
N LEU A 64 9.91 5.05 -0.06
CA LEU A 64 8.47 4.96 0.15
C LEU A 64 7.69 5.04 -1.18
N LEU A 65 8.06 5.98 -2.05
CA LEU A 65 7.42 6.13 -3.37
C LEU A 65 7.72 4.94 -4.28
N LEU A 66 8.93 4.38 -4.21
CA LEU A 66 9.27 3.13 -4.91
C LEU A 66 8.45 1.94 -4.39
N ARG A 67 8.25 1.84 -3.06
CA ARG A 67 7.36 0.83 -2.46
C ARG A 67 5.94 0.95 -3.03
N MET A 68 5.38 2.15 -3.01
CA MET A 68 4.07 2.43 -3.57
C MET A 68 3.98 2.02 -5.05
N TYR A 69 4.99 2.36 -5.84
CA TYR A 69 5.05 2.00 -7.24
C TYR A 69 5.03 0.48 -7.47
N PHE A 70 5.88 -0.27 -6.78
CA PHE A 70 5.97 -1.71 -6.96
C PHE A 70 4.73 -2.46 -6.50
N ASP A 71 4.08 -2.01 -5.44
CA ASP A 71 2.81 -2.51 -4.92
C ASP A 71 1.68 -2.40 -5.96
N TYR A 72 1.53 -1.22 -6.58
CA TYR A 72 0.56 -1.05 -7.66
C TYR A 72 0.94 -1.85 -8.91
N ALA A 73 2.24 -1.94 -9.22
CA ALA A 73 2.72 -2.60 -10.42
C ALA A 73 2.50 -4.11 -10.36
N ASP A 74 2.69 -4.76 -9.19
CA ASP A 74 2.51 -6.22 -9.06
C ASP A 74 1.05 -6.64 -9.26
N GLY A 75 0.12 -6.00 -8.56
CA GLY A 75 -1.30 -6.29 -8.69
C GLY A 75 -1.85 -5.97 -10.09
N LEU A 76 -1.40 -4.87 -10.71
CA LEU A 76 -1.80 -4.53 -12.08
C LEU A 76 -1.18 -5.50 -13.10
N THR A 77 0.08 -5.93 -12.92
CA THR A 77 0.75 -6.93 -13.77
C THR A 77 0.03 -8.27 -13.69
N ALA A 78 -0.28 -8.73 -12.46
CA ALA A 78 -1.00 -9.98 -12.24
C ALA A 78 -2.35 -10.01 -12.98
N ARG A 79 -3.10 -8.92 -12.93
CA ARG A 79 -4.40 -8.81 -13.62
C ARG A 79 -4.28 -8.63 -15.13
N ARG A 80 -3.35 -7.79 -15.59
CA ARG A 80 -3.19 -7.50 -17.03
C ARG A 80 -2.74 -8.71 -17.84
N TYR A 81 -1.84 -9.52 -17.25
CA TYR A 81 -1.21 -10.65 -17.94
C TYR A 81 -1.70 -12.02 -17.45
N ASN A 82 -2.82 -12.06 -16.71
CA ASN A 82 -3.44 -13.29 -16.17
C ASN A 82 -2.46 -14.13 -15.33
N GLN A 83 -1.63 -13.47 -14.49
CA GLN A 83 -0.62 -14.10 -13.64
C GLN A 83 -1.05 -14.14 -12.16
N THR A 84 -2.33 -14.05 -11.88
CA THR A 84 -2.87 -14.12 -10.50
C THR A 84 -2.69 -15.52 -9.93
N THR A 85 -2.10 -15.62 -8.75
CA THR A 85 -1.93 -16.89 -8.03
C THR A 85 -2.31 -16.72 -6.55
N LYS A 86 -2.80 -17.80 -5.92
CA LYS A 86 -3.11 -17.76 -4.47
C LYS A 86 -1.87 -17.47 -3.62
N ILE A 87 -0.72 -18.01 -4.01
CA ILE A 87 0.55 -17.79 -3.29
C ILE A 87 1.00 -16.35 -3.45
N GLY A 88 0.86 -15.75 -4.64
CA GLY A 88 1.17 -14.35 -4.89
C GLY A 88 0.28 -13.41 -4.07
N ASP A 89 -1.02 -13.68 -4.00
CA ASP A 89 -1.99 -12.93 -3.18
C ASP A 89 -1.60 -12.95 -1.69
N TRP A 90 -1.28 -14.12 -1.13
CA TRP A 90 -0.80 -14.21 0.24
C TRP A 90 0.54 -13.52 0.48
N TYR A 91 1.47 -13.64 -0.47
CA TYR A 91 2.80 -13.03 -0.36
C TYR A 91 2.69 -11.50 -0.33
N ASP A 92 1.89 -10.92 -1.22
CA ASP A 92 1.61 -9.48 -1.26
C ASP A 92 1.00 -8.99 0.06
N HIS A 93 -0.04 -9.65 0.57
CA HIS A 93 -0.65 -9.29 1.84
C HIS A 93 0.29 -9.39 3.04
N ILE A 94 1.19 -10.39 3.08
CA ILE A 94 2.21 -10.50 4.14
C ILE A 94 3.16 -9.29 4.07
N VAL A 95 3.62 -8.93 2.88
CA VAL A 95 4.49 -7.76 2.67
C VAL A 95 3.79 -6.47 3.09
N ASP A 96 2.51 -6.34 2.77
CA ASP A 96 1.68 -5.20 3.18
C ASP A 96 1.53 -5.10 4.70
N VAL A 97 1.17 -6.19 5.37
CA VAL A 97 1.06 -6.23 6.83
C VAL A 97 2.39 -5.88 7.49
N CYS A 98 3.50 -6.40 6.99
CA CYS A 98 4.84 -6.04 7.45
C CYS A 98 5.08 -4.53 7.30
N PHE A 99 4.78 -3.98 6.12
CA PHE A 99 4.97 -2.54 5.85
C PHE A 99 4.09 -1.66 6.74
N PHE A 100 2.80 -1.95 6.87
CA PHE A 100 1.88 -1.17 7.72
C PHE A 100 2.19 -1.29 9.22
N SER A 101 2.90 -2.35 9.64
CA SER A 101 3.40 -2.48 11.02
C SER A 101 4.57 -1.54 11.33
N ILE A 102 5.27 -1.02 10.32
CA ILE A 102 6.44 -0.14 10.50
C ILE A 102 6.11 1.15 11.27
N PRO A 103 5.05 1.91 10.96
CA PRO A 103 4.69 3.10 11.73
C PRO A 103 4.47 2.80 13.22
N LEU A 104 3.87 1.64 13.52
CA LEU A 104 3.67 1.18 14.89
C LEU A 104 5.01 0.92 15.59
N LEU A 105 5.93 0.23 14.93
CA LEU A 105 7.26 -0.06 15.46
C LEU A 105 8.07 1.23 15.67
N ILE A 106 8.01 2.18 14.72
CA ILE A 106 8.66 3.49 14.84
C ILE A 106 8.14 4.23 16.09
N VAL A 107 6.82 4.27 16.26
CA VAL A 107 6.21 4.92 17.43
C VAL A 107 6.67 4.25 18.72
N LEU A 108 6.68 2.92 18.78
CA LEU A 108 7.05 2.19 20.00
C LEU A 108 8.52 2.34 20.39
N PHE A 109 9.44 2.36 19.42
CA PHE A 109 10.87 2.31 19.67
C PHE A 109 11.59 3.66 19.54
N MET A 110 11.06 4.60 18.74
CA MET A 110 11.74 5.85 18.42
C MET A 110 11.15 7.09 19.10
N THR A 111 9.99 7.00 19.76
CA THR A 111 9.36 8.17 20.39
C THR A 111 9.29 8.05 21.91
N LYS A 112 9.63 9.15 22.63
CA LYS A 112 9.48 9.23 24.09
C LYS A 112 8.01 9.23 24.53
N HIS A 113 7.14 9.85 23.73
CA HIS A 113 5.71 10.00 23.99
C HIS A 113 4.87 8.96 23.22
N ARG A 114 5.29 7.70 23.27
CA ARG A 114 4.67 6.59 22.51
C ARG A 114 3.14 6.50 22.63
N TRP A 115 2.58 6.75 23.81
CA TRP A 115 1.14 6.65 24.02
C TRP A 115 0.33 7.70 23.25
N LEU A 116 0.88 8.91 23.08
CA LEU A 116 0.22 9.98 22.34
C LEU A 116 0.11 9.66 20.85
N TYR A 117 1.09 8.92 20.29
CA TYR A 117 1.13 8.57 18.88
C TYR A 117 0.54 7.19 18.58
N LEU A 118 0.47 6.32 19.59
CA LEU A 118 -0.02 4.95 19.44
C LEU A 118 -1.50 4.92 19.02
N ILE A 119 -2.34 5.72 19.66
CA ILE A 119 -3.78 5.77 19.36
C ILE A 119 -4.03 6.21 17.90
N PRO A 120 -3.49 7.36 17.43
CA PRO A 120 -3.62 7.72 16.00
C PRO A 120 -3.13 6.66 15.03
N VAL A 121 -2.01 5.99 15.32
CA VAL A 121 -1.47 4.93 14.47
C VAL A 121 -2.43 3.73 14.41
N ILE A 122 -2.98 3.30 15.52
CA ILE A 122 -3.96 2.20 15.57
C ILE A 122 -5.22 2.56 14.79
N ILE A 123 -5.78 3.76 15.00
CA ILE A 123 -6.95 4.25 14.26
C ILE A 123 -6.65 4.24 12.76
N PHE A 124 -5.48 4.73 12.37
CA PHE A 124 -5.04 4.77 11.01
C PHE A 124 -4.92 3.37 10.38
N MET A 125 -4.29 2.42 11.06
CA MET A 125 -4.20 1.02 10.58
C MET A 125 -5.58 0.39 10.43
N PHE A 126 -6.48 0.66 11.36
CA PHE A 126 -7.85 0.12 11.33
C PHE A 126 -8.66 0.72 10.17
N THR A 127 -8.59 2.03 9.95
CA THR A 127 -9.28 2.69 8.83
C THR A 127 -8.75 2.22 7.47
N THR A 128 -7.44 1.99 7.36
CA THR A 128 -6.83 1.42 6.15
C THR A 128 -7.31 0.00 5.88
N ALA A 129 -7.36 -0.85 6.90
CA ALA A 129 -7.86 -2.22 6.76
C ALA A 129 -9.33 -2.24 6.28
N ILE A 130 -10.18 -1.34 6.81
CA ILE A 130 -11.57 -1.20 6.36
C ILE A 130 -11.62 -0.72 4.90
N ASN A 131 -10.80 0.26 4.52
CA ASN A 131 -10.76 0.77 3.14
C ASN A 131 -10.41 -0.35 2.15
N ILE A 132 -9.34 -1.11 2.41
CA ILE A 132 -8.95 -2.26 1.59
C ILE A 132 -10.10 -3.27 1.49
N GLY A 133 -10.77 -3.58 2.60
CA GLY A 133 -11.94 -4.46 2.62
C GLY A 133 -13.10 -3.93 1.77
N CYS A 134 -13.38 -2.62 1.80
CA CYS A 134 -14.42 -2.01 0.98
C CYS A 134 -14.12 -2.08 -0.52
N VAL A 135 -12.88 -1.78 -0.90
CA VAL A 135 -12.44 -1.87 -2.31
C VAL A 135 -12.56 -3.31 -2.81
N GLU A 136 -12.14 -4.29 -2.00
CA GLU A 136 -12.21 -5.70 -2.35
C GLU A 136 -13.64 -6.22 -2.45
N LYS A 137 -14.53 -5.78 -1.56
CA LYS A 137 -15.96 -6.10 -1.60
C LYS A 137 -16.61 -5.62 -2.91
N LEU A 138 -16.39 -4.35 -3.27
CA LEU A 138 -16.91 -3.77 -4.51
C LEU A 138 -16.33 -4.45 -5.76
N TYR A 139 -15.06 -4.85 -5.71
CA TYR A 139 -14.43 -5.60 -6.78
C TYR A 139 -15.06 -6.99 -6.94
N ASN A 140 -15.28 -7.69 -5.81
CA ASN A 140 -15.91 -9.01 -5.80
C ASN A 140 -17.35 -8.95 -6.33
N GLU A 141 -18.16 -7.99 -5.90
CA GLU A 141 -19.54 -7.78 -6.35
C GLU A 141 -19.64 -7.54 -7.86
N LYS A 142 -18.64 -6.85 -8.46
CA LYS A 142 -18.65 -6.54 -9.90
C LYS A 142 -18.03 -7.62 -10.79
N THR A 143 -17.10 -8.41 -10.28
CA THR A 143 -16.31 -9.34 -11.11
C THR A 143 -16.44 -10.81 -10.71
N GLY A 144 -16.92 -11.09 -9.50
CA GLY A 144 -16.94 -12.44 -8.92
C GLY A 144 -15.54 -12.99 -8.56
N ASN A 145 -14.48 -12.19 -8.69
CA ASN A 145 -13.08 -12.60 -8.53
C ASN A 145 -12.40 -11.98 -7.30
N GLY A 146 -13.16 -11.69 -6.24
CA GLY A 146 -12.59 -11.13 -5.00
C GLY A 146 -11.62 -12.08 -4.30
N GLY A 147 -10.56 -11.52 -3.72
CA GLY A 147 -9.58 -12.25 -2.91
C GLY A 147 -10.22 -12.82 -1.64
N LYS A 148 -10.10 -14.11 -1.42
CA LYS A 148 -10.62 -14.77 -0.20
C LYS A 148 -9.83 -14.37 1.05
N SER A 149 -8.60 -13.91 0.90
CA SER A 149 -7.72 -13.46 1.98
C SER A 149 -8.26 -12.26 2.75
N LEU A 150 -9.10 -11.42 2.12
CA LEU A 150 -9.68 -10.20 2.70
C LEU A 150 -11.16 -10.34 3.08
N GLU A 151 -11.71 -11.56 3.10
CA GLU A 151 -13.13 -11.80 3.39
C GLU A 151 -13.57 -11.22 4.75
N ILE A 152 -12.71 -11.30 5.77
CA ILE A 152 -12.96 -10.71 7.08
C ILE A 152 -13.03 -9.18 6.98
N ALA A 153 -12.12 -8.54 6.27
CA ALA A 153 -12.09 -7.09 6.10
C ALA A 153 -13.30 -6.58 5.30
N GLN A 154 -13.80 -7.36 4.32
CA GLN A 154 -15.02 -7.04 3.56
C GLN A 154 -16.26 -6.89 4.45
N ASN A 155 -16.35 -7.68 5.54
CA ASN A 155 -17.47 -7.64 6.48
C ASN A 155 -17.53 -6.33 7.30
N PHE A 156 -16.43 -5.60 7.42
CA PHE A 156 -16.38 -4.31 8.10
C PHE A 156 -16.67 -3.12 7.17
N CYS A 157 -16.94 -3.36 5.90
CA CYS A 157 -17.31 -2.30 4.97
C CYS A 157 -18.78 -1.91 5.12
N PHE A 158 -19.03 -0.75 5.75
CA PHE A 158 -20.40 -0.22 5.96
C PHE A 158 -20.72 0.98 5.07
N SER A 159 -19.75 1.67 4.48
CA SER A 159 -19.98 2.79 3.59
C SER A 159 -18.84 2.95 2.58
N PRO A 160 -18.96 2.30 1.40
CA PRO A 160 -17.92 2.40 0.36
C PRO A 160 -17.66 3.83 -0.10
N GLU A 161 -18.69 4.69 -0.10
CA GLU A 161 -18.60 6.08 -0.58
C GLU A 161 -17.70 6.95 0.31
N VAL A 162 -17.75 6.75 1.64
CA VAL A 162 -16.89 7.49 2.57
C VAL A 162 -15.44 7.06 2.42
N PHE A 163 -15.21 5.78 2.21
CA PHE A 163 -13.85 5.23 2.12
C PHE A 163 -13.13 5.54 0.79
N GLN A 164 -13.85 5.97 -0.25
CA GLN A 164 -13.24 6.46 -1.49
C GLN A 164 -12.37 7.73 -1.30
N TRP A 165 -12.63 8.50 -0.23
CA TRP A 165 -11.83 9.68 0.11
C TRP A 165 -10.59 9.35 0.96
N LEU A 166 -10.55 8.16 1.56
CA LEU A 166 -9.43 7.65 2.36
C LEU A 166 -8.64 6.60 1.56
N ASP A 167 -8.29 6.93 0.32
CA ASP A 167 -7.55 6.02 -0.54
C ASP A 167 -6.08 5.83 -0.10
N ASN A 168 -5.42 4.83 -0.65
CA ASN A 168 -4.04 4.51 -0.31
C ASN A 168 -3.09 5.68 -0.58
N SER A 169 -3.35 6.48 -1.62
CA SER A 169 -2.53 7.65 -1.95
C SER A 169 -2.57 8.71 -0.85
N VAL A 170 -3.74 8.95 -0.23
CA VAL A 170 -3.86 9.83 0.94
C VAL A 170 -3.03 9.29 2.10
N LEU A 171 -3.04 7.98 2.31
CA LEU A 171 -2.25 7.29 3.30
C LEU A 171 -0.76 7.54 3.12
N TYR A 172 -0.25 7.38 1.90
CA TYR A 172 1.15 7.66 1.59
C TYR A 172 1.53 9.12 1.83
N ILE A 173 0.64 10.09 1.54
CA ILE A 173 0.86 11.51 1.85
C ILE A 173 1.02 11.70 3.37
N VAL A 174 0.17 11.08 4.20
CA VAL A 174 0.28 11.15 5.65
C VAL A 174 1.60 10.55 6.13
N ILE A 175 2.03 9.41 5.61
CA ILE A 175 3.31 8.79 5.95
C ILE A 175 4.48 9.72 5.58
N ILE A 176 4.44 10.38 4.43
CA ILE A 176 5.48 11.34 4.00
C ILE A 176 5.58 12.49 5.02
N ILE A 177 4.46 13.05 5.45
CA ILE A 177 4.43 14.12 6.45
C ILE A 177 5.05 13.64 7.77
N VAL A 178 4.70 12.43 8.21
CA VAL A 178 5.27 11.82 9.43
C VAL A 178 6.78 11.62 9.30
N ILE A 179 7.27 11.14 8.16
CA ILE A 179 8.72 10.98 7.90
C ILE A 179 9.43 12.33 8.00
N ILE A 180 8.90 13.37 7.40
CA ILE A 180 9.50 14.72 7.44
C ILE A 180 9.58 15.19 8.89
N ILE A 181 8.49 15.06 9.68
CA ILE A 181 8.46 15.48 11.08
C ILE A 181 9.47 14.68 11.90
N LEU A 182 9.51 13.35 11.77
CA LEU A 182 10.44 12.50 12.52
C LEU A 182 11.90 12.77 12.19
N CYS A 183 12.21 13.04 10.95
CA CYS A 183 13.59 13.33 10.52
C CYS A 183 14.05 14.77 10.89
N HIS A 184 13.10 15.70 11.09
CA HIS A 184 13.44 17.11 11.36
C HIS A 184 13.48 17.47 12.86
N LYS A 185 12.65 16.85 13.70
CA LYS A 185 12.46 17.22 15.11
C LYS A 185 13.62 16.91 16.06
N GLU A 186 14.66 16.24 15.62
CA GLU A 186 15.79 15.84 16.49
C GLU A 186 17.16 16.18 15.88
N LYS A 187 17.25 17.28 15.14
CA LYS A 187 18.50 18.00 14.98
C LYS A 187 18.62 19.00 16.13
#